data_a5e1551ca444fa53a47597e804283a49
#
_entry.id   a5e1551ca444fa53a47597e804283a49
#
_cell.length_a   1.000
_cell.length_b   1.000
_cell.length_c   1.000
_cell.angle_alpha   90.00
_cell.angle_beta   90.00
_cell.angle_gamma   90.00
#
_symmetry.space_group_name_H-M   'P 1'
#
loop_
_entity.id
_entity.type
_entity.pdbx_description
1 polymer ?
#
loop_
_entity_poly.entity_id
_entity_poly.type
_entity_poly.pdbx_seq_one_letter_code
_entity_poly.pdbx_strand_id
1 'polypeptide(L)'
;MNKLQIISSGIVKNNPTFVLVLGMCPTLGTTTSAENGMGMGLATMAVLIMSNLVISLIKNIIPDKVRIPAFIVVIASFVTIIQMLMQAYVPALYGALGVFIPLIVVNCIILGRAEAFASKNSPLDSILDGVGIGLGFTLALTVIGAVRVILGSGAIFGVNLGFADVAPLIFVLAPGAFLVLGYLMVLFNKLAKK
;
A
#
# COMPACT_ATOMS: atom_id res chain seq x y z
N MET A 1 -8.17 -20.67 11.94
CA MET A 1 -7.35 -20.52 10.72
C MET A 1 -5.88 -20.62 11.11
N ASN A 2 -5.06 -21.32 10.34
CA ASN A 2 -3.62 -21.35 10.62
C ASN A 2 -3.02 -19.96 10.39
N LYS A 3 -2.18 -19.48 11.32
CA LYS A 3 -1.57 -18.14 11.30
C LYS A 3 -0.81 -17.86 10.00
N LEU A 4 -0.11 -18.86 9.45
CA LEU A 4 0.56 -18.78 8.16
C LEU A 4 -0.41 -18.61 6.98
N GLN A 5 -1.61 -19.15 7.09
CA GLN A 5 -2.64 -19.05 6.05
C GLN A 5 -3.22 -17.62 5.95
N ILE A 6 -3.24 -16.87 7.05
CA ILE A 6 -3.66 -15.46 7.07
C ILE A 6 -2.67 -14.62 6.25
N ILE A 7 -1.36 -14.78 6.48
CA ILE A 7 -0.31 -14.04 5.79
C ILE A 7 -0.30 -14.39 4.29
N SER A 8 -0.29 -15.68 3.95
CA SER A 8 -0.26 -16.11 2.55
C SER A 8 -1.53 -15.72 1.78
N SER A 9 -2.68 -15.70 2.46
CA SER A 9 -3.94 -15.21 1.91
C SER A 9 -3.87 -13.72 1.58
N GLY A 10 -3.23 -12.91 2.41
CA GLY A 10 -3.06 -11.47 2.18
C GLY A 10 -2.19 -11.15 0.95
N ILE A 11 -1.18 -11.98 0.69
CA ILE A 11 -0.25 -11.76 -0.43
C ILE A 11 -0.88 -12.15 -1.78
N VAL A 12 -1.58 -13.29 -1.85
CA VAL A 12 -2.06 -13.87 -3.13
C VAL A 12 -3.57 -13.74 -3.29
N LYS A 13 -4.36 -14.35 -2.39
CA LYS A 13 -5.82 -14.43 -2.52
C LYS A 13 -6.54 -13.11 -2.26
N ASN A 14 -6.07 -12.37 -1.28
CA ASN A 14 -6.62 -11.07 -0.85
C ASN A 14 -5.64 -9.93 -1.12
N ASN A 15 -4.88 -10.00 -2.22
CA ASN A 15 -3.99 -8.90 -2.58
C ASN A 15 -4.79 -7.61 -2.71
N PRO A 16 -4.44 -6.55 -1.94
CA PRO A 16 -5.26 -5.35 -1.88
C PRO A 16 -5.36 -4.64 -3.23
N THR A 17 -4.29 -4.60 -4.00
CA THR A 17 -4.25 -3.87 -5.27
C THR A 17 -4.80 -4.68 -6.43
N PHE A 18 -4.38 -5.95 -6.57
CA PHE A 18 -4.72 -6.75 -7.76
C PHE A 18 -6.06 -7.49 -7.64
N VAL A 19 -6.52 -7.79 -6.43
CA VAL A 19 -7.76 -8.55 -6.19
C VAL A 19 -8.86 -7.66 -5.63
N LEU A 20 -8.57 -6.90 -4.58
CA LEU A 20 -9.57 -6.05 -3.91
C LEU A 20 -9.73 -4.67 -4.57
N VAL A 21 -8.79 -4.29 -5.44
CA VAL A 21 -8.77 -2.96 -6.11
C VAL A 21 -8.81 -1.82 -5.09
N LEU A 22 -8.13 -2.00 -3.95
CA LEU A 22 -8.03 -1.01 -2.87
C LEU A 22 -6.66 -0.31 -2.91
N GLY A 23 -6.59 0.91 -2.38
CA GLY A 23 -5.35 1.67 -2.32
C GLY A 23 -4.87 2.21 -3.66
N MET A 24 -5.79 2.51 -4.57
CA MET A 24 -5.46 3.02 -5.90
C MET A 24 -4.82 4.41 -5.85
N CYS A 25 -5.21 5.27 -4.90
CA CYS A 25 -4.68 6.63 -4.80
C CYS A 25 -3.16 6.66 -4.67
N PRO A 26 -2.53 6.00 -3.67
CA PRO A 26 -1.09 5.93 -3.61
C PRO A 26 -0.48 5.11 -4.76
N THR A 27 -1.17 4.06 -5.23
CA THR A 27 -0.69 3.25 -6.35
C THR A 27 -0.45 4.08 -7.61
N LEU A 28 -1.34 5.01 -7.93
CA LEU A 28 -1.21 5.86 -9.10
C LEU A 28 -0.21 7.02 -8.90
N GLY A 29 -0.18 7.58 -7.70
CA GLY A 29 0.64 8.76 -7.39
C GLY A 29 2.11 8.45 -7.10
N THR A 30 2.41 7.37 -6.37
CA THR A 30 3.76 7.10 -5.87
C THR A 30 4.58 6.15 -6.74
N THR A 31 3.96 5.44 -7.68
CA THR A 31 4.65 4.47 -8.54
C THR A 31 5.39 5.10 -9.73
N THR A 32 5.76 6.37 -9.66
CA THR A 32 6.66 7.02 -10.62
C THR A 32 8.09 6.51 -10.54
N SER A 33 8.48 5.95 -9.39
CA SER A 33 9.73 5.26 -9.15
C SER A 33 9.47 3.99 -8.34
N ALA A 34 10.25 2.94 -8.58
CA ALA A 34 10.16 1.69 -7.81
C ALA A 34 10.54 1.90 -6.33
N GLU A 35 11.52 2.79 -6.07
CA GLU A 35 11.95 3.15 -4.72
C GLU A 35 10.84 3.86 -3.94
N ASN A 36 10.16 4.82 -4.57
CA ASN A 36 9.04 5.53 -3.97
C ASN A 36 7.86 4.59 -3.68
N GLY A 37 7.57 3.67 -4.61
CA GLY A 37 6.55 2.65 -4.43
C GLY A 37 6.83 1.72 -3.25
N MET A 38 8.09 1.26 -3.12
CA MET A 38 8.52 0.41 -2.01
C MET A 38 8.47 1.18 -0.67
N GLY A 39 8.98 2.41 -0.63
CA GLY A 39 8.96 3.24 0.56
C GLY A 39 7.53 3.52 1.05
N MET A 40 6.62 3.85 0.12
CA MET A 40 5.21 4.07 0.44
C MET A 40 4.52 2.79 0.93
N GLY A 41 4.84 1.65 0.31
CA GLY A 41 4.31 0.35 0.73
C GLY A 41 4.72 -0.01 2.15
N LEU A 42 6.00 0.16 2.49
CA LEU A 42 6.53 -0.10 3.83
C LEU A 42 5.93 0.85 4.88
N ALA A 43 5.81 2.14 4.56
CA ALA A 43 5.16 3.11 5.45
C ALA A 43 3.70 2.72 5.71
N THR A 44 2.95 2.38 4.67
CA THR A 44 1.56 1.92 4.78
C THR A 44 1.45 0.63 5.60
N MET A 45 2.37 -0.33 5.42
CA MET A 45 2.42 -1.56 6.20
C MET A 45 2.64 -1.29 7.68
N ALA A 46 3.56 -0.40 8.04
CA ALA A 46 3.83 -0.02 9.43
C ALA A 46 2.59 0.62 10.07
N VAL A 47 1.95 1.59 9.40
CA VAL A 47 0.69 2.20 9.88
C VAL A 47 -0.39 1.14 10.04
N LEU A 48 -0.55 0.23 9.07
CA LEU A 48 -1.58 -0.81 9.08
C LEU A 48 -1.43 -1.75 10.27
N ILE A 49 -0.22 -2.20 10.58
CA ILE A 49 0.05 -3.07 11.72
C ILE A 49 -0.28 -2.37 13.03
N MET A 50 0.22 -1.15 13.22
CA MET A 50 0.03 -0.40 14.46
C MET A 50 -1.44 0.00 14.66
N SER A 51 -2.12 0.47 13.61
CA SER A 51 -3.53 0.85 13.67
C SER A 51 -4.44 -0.36 13.91
N ASN A 52 -4.22 -1.48 13.23
CA ASN A 52 -4.99 -2.69 13.44
C ASN A 52 -4.87 -3.22 14.87
N LEU A 53 -3.66 -3.17 15.45
CA LEU A 53 -3.43 -3.55 16.85
C LEU A 53 -4.27 -2.69 17.80
N VAL A 54 -4.13 -1.36 17.70
CA VAL A 54 -4.81 -0.44 18.60
C VAL A 54 -6.33 -0.48 18.40
N ILE A 55 -6.81 -0.54 17.17
CA ILE A 55 -8.24 -0.64 16.87
C ILE A 55 -8.83 -1.93 17.44
N SER A 56 -8.12 -3.04 17.32
CA SER A 56 -8.57 -4.31 17.91
C SER A 56 -8.63 -4.29 19.44
N LEU A 57 -7.80 -3.48 20.11
CA LEU A 57 -7.84 -3.28 21.55
C LEU A 57 -9.00 -2.37 21.99
N ILE A 58 -9.28 -1.31 21.24
CA ILE A 58 -10.26 -0.27 21.60
C ILE A 58 -11.67 -0.58 21.09
N LYS A 59 -11.83 -1.58 20.22
CA LYS A 59 -13.11 -1.89 19.55
C LYS A 59 -14.32 -2.02 20.49
N ASN A 60 -14.11 -2.47 21.71
CA ASN A 60 -15.20 -2.68 22.70
C ASN A 60 -15.63 -1.38 23.39
N ILE A 61 -14.83 -0.31 23.30
CA ILE A 61 -15.09 0.99 23.96
C ILE A 61 -15.84 1.93 23.01
N ILE A 62 -15.64 1.75 21.69
CA ILE A 62 -16.18 2.67 20.68
C ILE A 62 -17.59 2.23 20.28
N PRO A 63 -18.61 3.10 20.43
CA PRO A 63 -19.96 2.82 19.94
C PRO A 63 -20.00 2.79 18.40
N ASP A 64 -20.88 1.95 17.85
CA ASP A 64 -20.96 1.71 16.40
C ASP A 64 -21.22 2.96 15.57
N LYS A 65 -21.94 3.95 16.12
CA LYS A 65 -22.30 5.19 15.43
C LYS A 65 -21.10 6.10 15.11
N VAL A 66 -20.02 6.03 15.91
CA VAL A 66 -18.82 6.88 15.77
C VAL A 66 -17.56 6.09 15.45
N ARG A 67 -17.71 4.84 15.01
CA ARG A 67 -16.60 3.92 14.78
C ARG A 67 -15.63 4.43 13.71
N ILE A 68 -16.15 4.82 12.54
CA ILE A 68 -15.30 5.27 11.41
C ILE A 68 -14.51 6.54 11.77
N PRO A 69 -15.10 7.62 12.32
CA PRO A 69 -14.34 8.79 12.75
C PRO A 69 -13.26 8.48 13.80
N ALA A 70 -13.56 7.58 14.74
CA ALA A 70 -12.60 7.17 15.76
C ALA A 70 -11.39 6.44 15.16
N PHE A 71 -11.62 5.55 14.19
CA PHE A 71 -10.54 4.86 13.49
C PHE A 71 -9.65 5.82 12.71
N ILE A 72 -10.24 6.84 12.06
CA ILE A 72 -9.48 7.85 11.33
C ILE A 72 -8.55 8.62 12.28
N VAL A 73 -8.98 8.97 13.47
CA VAL A 73 -8.14 9.66 14.47
C VAL A 73 -6.96 8.81 14.90
N VAL A 74 -7.19 7.51 15.16
CA VAL A 74 -6.12 6.57 15.53
C VAL A 74 -5.12 6.43 14.38
N ILE A 75 -5.58 6.23 13.15
CA ILE A 75 -4.74 6.10 11.98
C ILE A 75 -3.93 7.39 11.74
N ALA A 76 -4.56 8.57 11.86
CA ALA A 76 -3.91 9.86 11.70
C ALA A 76 -2.77 10.07 12.70
N SER A 77 -2.95 9.65 13.96
CA SER A 77 -1.90 9.72 14.99
C SER A 77 -0.67 8.89 14.59
N PHE A 78 -0.86 7.68 14.11
CA PHE A 78 0.25 6.83 13.66
C PHE A 78 0.90 7.34 12.39
N VAL A 79 0.13 7.87 11.44
CA VAL A 79 0.68 8.49 10.22
C VAL A 79 1.57 9.67 10.56
N THR A 80 1.14 10.53 11.52
CA THR A 80 1.96 11.66 11.97
C THR A 80 3.27 11.21 12.61
N ILE A 81 3.24 10.15 13.43
CA ILE A 81 4.45 9.57 14.03
C ILE A 81 5.41 9.06 12.93
N ILE A 82 4.91 8.31 11.96
CA ILE A 82 5.72 7.79 10.86
C ILE A 82 6.25 8.93 9.98
N GLN A 83 5.46 9.97 9.75
CA GLN A 83 5.90 11.16 9.01
C GLN A 83 7.09 11.84 9.70
N MET A 84 7.02 12.04 11.01
CA MET A 84 8.14 12.59 11.79
C MET A 84 9.38 11.70 11.77
N LEU A 85 9.20 10.38 11.87
CA LEU A 85 10.29 9.41 11.78
C LEU A 85 10.95 9.43 10.39
N MET A 86 10.17 9.45 9.32
CA MET A 86 10.70 9.53 7.97
C MET A 86 11.45 10.85 7.72
N GLN A 87 10.94 11.96 8.24
CA GLN A 87 11.60 13.24 8.14
C GLN A 87 12.96 13.26 8.86
N ALA A 88 13.07 12.57 9.99
CA ALA A 88 14.30 12.51 10.78
C ALA A 88 15.36 11.56 10.17
N TYR A 89 14.94 10.37 9.70
CA TYR A 89 15.87 9.30 9.29
C TYR A 89 16.12 9.24 7.78
N VAL A 90 15.12 9.57 6.95
CA VAL A 90 15.21 9.44 5.49
C VAL A 90 14.65 10.68 4.80
N PRO A 91 15.32 11.85 4.93
CA PRO A 91 14.81 13.10 4.39
C PRO A 91 14.68 13.11 2.87
N ALA A 92 15.50 12.36 2.14
CA ALA A 92 15.43 12.24 0.68
C ALA A 92 14.11 11.58 0.23
N LEU A 93 13.70 10.49 0.88
CA LEU A 93 12.45 9.81 0.59
C LEU A 93 11.25 10.64 1.07
N TYR A 94 11.39 11.35 2.19
CA TYR A 94 10.37 12.28 2.67
C TYR A 94 10.11 13.41 1.67
N GLY A 95 11.16 13.96 1.04
CA GLY A 95 11.01 14.98 0.00
C GLY A 95 10.19 14.52 -1.21
N ALA A 96 10.35 13.24 -1.60
CA ALA A 96 9.61 12.65 -2.71
C ALA A 96 8.16 12.24 -2.33
N LEU A 97 7.95 11.74 -1.10
CA LEU A 97 6.67 11.16 -0.64
C LEU A 97 5.86 12.08 0.27
N GLY A 98 6.39 13.24 0.68
CA GLY A 98 5.81 14.10 1.72
C GLY A 98 4.36 14.50 1.48
N VAL A 99 3.97 14.72 0.22
CA VAL A 99 2.58 15.04 -0.14
C VAL A 99 1.65 13.80 -0.08
N PHE A 100 2.22 12.61 -0.26
CA PHE A 100 1.46 11.36 -0.31
C PHE A 100 1.31 10.68 1.06
N ILE A 101 2.16 11.00 2.03
CA ILE A 101 2.08 10.43 3.39
C ILE A 101 0.74 10.74 4.07
N PRO A 102 0.20 11.97 4.04
CA PRO A 102 -1.12 12.26 4.60
C PRO A 102 -2.26 11.47 3.96
N LEU A 103 -2.11 11.05 2.69
CA LEU A 103 -3.09 10.20 2.03
C LEU A 103 -3.19 8.79 2.64
N ILE A 104 -2.20 8.36 3.41
CA ILE A 104 -2.26 7.09 4.15
C ILE A 104 -3.42 7.08 5.15
N VAL A 105 -3.76 8.24 5.73
CA VAL A 105 -4.87 8.37 6.71
C VAL A 105 -6.19 7.92 6.12
N VAL A 106 -6.47 8.34 4.88
CA VAL A 106 -7.72 8.02 4.17
C VAL A 106 -7.58 6.85 3.20
N ASN A 107 -6.50 6.07 3.33
CA ASN A 107 -6.26 4.92 2.46
C ASN A 107 -7.33 3.85 2.68
N CYS A 108 -8.00 3.48 1.58
CA CYS A 108 -9.07 2.48 1.58
C CYS A 108 -8.63 1.11 2.13
N ILE A 109 -7.34 0.76 2.01
CA ILE A 109 -6.81 -0.48 2.56
C ILE A 109 -6.86 -0.45 4.08
N ILE A 110 -6.34 0.62 4.70
CA ILE A 110 -6.23 0.73 6.16
C ILE A 110 -7.62 0.81 6.78
N LEU A 111 -8.47 1.71 6.26
CA LEU A 111 -9.84 1.85 6.73
C LEU A 111 -10.65 0.56 6.51
N GLY A 112 -10.54 -0.04 5.33
CA GLY A 112 -11.25 -1.27 5.00
C GLY A 112 -10.83 -2.45 5.88
N ARG A 113 -9.53 -2.60 6.20
CA ARG A 113 -9.07 -3.67 7.12
C ARG A 113 -9.38 -3.39 8.57
N ALA A 114 -9.33 -2.12 9.00
CA ALA A 114 -9.75 -1.70 10.33
C ALA A 114 -11.20 -2.11 10.61
N GLU A 115 -12.10 -1.82 9.67
CA GLU A 115 -13.53 -2.13 9.81
C GLU A 115 -13.84 -3.61 9.54
N ALA A 116 -13.30 -4.20 8.48
CA ALA A 116 -13.65 -5.56 8.08
C ALA A 116 -13.01 -6.63 8.96
N PHE A 117 -11.81 -6.41 9.47
CA PHE A 117 -11.02 -7.42 10.16
C PHE A 117 -10.65 -7.06 11.60
N ALA A 118 -9.99 -5.91 11.83
CA ALA A 118 -9.47 -5.55 13.15
C ALA A 118 -10.57 -5.34 14.19
N SER A 119 -11.73 -4.81 13.78
CA SER A 119 -12.88 -4.59 14.65
C SER A 119 -13.54 -5.90 15.12
N LYS A 120 -13.31 -7.03 14.44
CA LYS A 120 -14.00 -8.31 14.70
C LYS A 120 -13.08 -9.40 15.26
N ASN A 121 -11.78 -9.33 15.00
CA ASN A 121 -10.83 -10.38 15.35
C ASN A 121 -9.95 -10.02 16.55
N SER A 122 -9.12 -10.99 16.97
CA SER A 122 -8.16 -10.81 18.06
C SER A 122 -7.01 -9.89 17.65
N PRO A 123 -6.32 -9.22 18.62
CA PRO A 123 -5.21 -8.33 18.31
C PRO A 123 -4.06 -9.03 17.56
N LEU A 124 -3.75 -10.28 17.92
CA LEU A 124 -2.70 -11.06 17.27
C LEU A 124 -3.02 -11.38 15.80
N ASP A 125 -4.25 -11.78 15.52
CA ASP A 125 -4.70 -12.07 14.15
C ASP A 125 -4.73 -10.78 13.31
N SER A 126 -5.06 -9.66 13.92
CA SER A 126 -5.08 -8.34 13.29
C SER A 126 -3.68 -7.84 12.90
N ILE A 127 -2.65 -8.15 13.70
CA ILE A 127 -1.26 -7.88 13.35
C ILE A 127 -0.83 -8.74 12.16
N LEU A 128 -1.11 -10.04 12.19
CA LEU A 128 -0.74 -10.96 11.11
C LEU A 128 -1.42 -10.60 9.78
N ASP A 129 -2.67 -10.18 9.85
CA ASP A 129 -3.39 -9.66 8.70
C ASP A 129 -2.75 -8.38 8.15
N GLY A 130 -2.40 -7.44 9.04
CA GLY A 130 -1.68 -6.21 8.69
C GLY A 130 -0.35 -6.47 7.98
N VAL A 131 0.42 -7.46 8.45
CA VAL A 131 1.67 -7.88 7.79
C VAL A 131 1.38 -8.49 6.42
N GLY A 132 0.42 -9.41 6.31
CA GLY A 132 0.10 -10.09 5.05
C GLY A 132 -0.39 -9.13 3.96
N ILE A 133 -1.34 -8.27 4.31
CA ILE A 133 -1.89 -7.25 3.39
C ILE A 133 -0.85 -6.18 3.07
N GLY A 134 -0.08 -5.73 4.07
CA GLY A 134 0.98 -4.74 3.87
C GLY A 134 2.09 -5.22 2.95
N LEU A 135 2.54 -6.48 3.09
CA LEU A 135 3.49 -7.10 2.18
C LEU A 135 2.91 -7.24 0.76
N GLY A 136 1.66 -7.69 0.64
CA GLY A 136 0.97 -7.78 -0.64
C GLY A 136 0.88 -6.43 -1.35
N PHE A 137 0.60 -5.37 -0.60
CA PHE A 137 0.55 -4.01 -1.12
C PHE A 137 1.93 -3.48 -1.54
N THR A 138 2.96 -3.69 -0.72
CA THR A 138 4.33 -3.27 -1.02
C THR A 138 4.84 -3.95 -2.28
N LEU A 139 4.62 -5.26 -2.43
CA LEU A 139 4.98 -6.00 -3.63
C LEU A 139 4.26 -5.46 -4.86
N ALA A 140 2.95 -5.22 -4.77
CA ALA A 140 2.17 -4.68 -5.86
C ALA A 140 2.68 -3.30 -6.31
N LEU A 141 2.93 -2.38 -5.37
CA LEU A 141 3.48 -1.05 -5.67
C LEU A 141 4.86 -1.12 -6.33
N THR A 142 5.73 -2.00 -5.82
CA THR A 142 7.08 -2.17 -6.35
C THR A 142 7.05 -2.72 -7.78
N VAL A 143 6.21 -3.72 -8.04
CA VAL A 143 6.06 -4.30 -9.39
C VAL A 143 5.48 -3.28 -10.37
N ILE A 144 4.42 -2.56 -9.99
CA ILE A 144 3.83 -1.52 -10.83
C ILE A 144 4.83 -0.40 -11.09
N GLY A 145 5.56 0.05 -10.06
CA GLY A 145 6.59 1.07 -10.18
C GLY A 145 7.74 0.62 -11.10
N ALA A 146 8.23 -0.60 -10.95
CA ALA A 146 9.28 -1.17 -11.80
C ALA A 146 8.84 -1.22 -13.27
N VAL A 147 7.65 -1.72 -13.56
CA VAL A 147 7.13 -1.79 -14.94
C VAL A 147 6.95 -0.40 -15.53
N ARG A 148 6.44 0.57 -14.76
CA ARG A 148 6.29 1.96 -15.22
C ARG A 148 7.63 2.62 -15.51
N VAL A 149 8.64 2.40 -14.66
CA VAL A 149 9.97 2.97 -14.86
C VAL A 149 10.63 2.35 -16.08
N ILE A 150 10.51 1.05 -16.30
CA ILE A 150 11.03 0.38 -17.50
C ILE A 150 10.40 0.96 -18.78
N LEU A 151 9.07 1.10 -18.79
CA LEU A 151 8.32 1.56 -19.97
C LEU A 151 8.42 3.07 -20.20
N GLY A 152 8.57 3.86 -19.12
CA GLY A 152 8.49 5.31 -19.16
C GLY A 152 9.85 6.03 -19.22
N SER A 153 10.89 5.48 -18.60
CA SER A 153 12.23 6.10 -18.56
C SER A 153 13.36 5.19 -19.05
N GLY A 154 13.07 3.89 -19.27
CA GLY A 154 14.08 2.93 -19.71
C GLY A 154 15.24 2.74 -18.71
N ALA A 155 15.03 3.11 -17.45
CA ALA A 155 16.03 2.97 -16.38
C ALA A 155 15.45 2.13 -15.24
N ILE A 156 16.25 1.22 -14.67
CA ILE A 156 15.91 0.47 -13.46
C ILE A 156 16.99 0.78 -12.42
N PHE A 157 16.60 1.29 -11.24
CA PHE A 157 17.51 1.59 -10.12
C PHE A 157 18.77 2.39 -10.56
N GLY A 158 18.60 3.38 -11.44
CA GLY A 158 19.69 4.23 -11.89
C GLY A 158 20.53 3.67 -13.05
N VAL A 159 20.22 2.49 -13.58
CA VAL A 159 20.89 1.91 -14.75
C VAL A 159 20.06 2.19 -16.01
N ASN A 160 20.58 3.00 -16.92
CA ASN A 160 19.94 3.31 -18.20
C ASN A 160 20.01 2.10 -19.13
N LEU A 161 18.84 1.58 -19.55
CA LEU A 161 18.75 0.47 -20.52
C LEU A 161 18.85 0.92 -21.98
N GLY A 162 19.06 2.22 -22.25
CA GLY A 162 19.27 2.73 -23.62
C GLY A 162 17.98 3.00 -24.43
N PHE A 163 16.80 2.86 -23.86
CA PHE A 163 15.52 3.14 -24.52
C PHE A 163 14.92 4.52 -24.16
N ALA A 164 15.68 5.39 -23.51
CA ALA A 164 15.22 6.68 -23.01
C ALA A 164 14.65 7.61 -24.11
N ASP A 165 15.15 7.51 -25.34
CA ASP A 165 14.75 8.39 -26.46
C ASP A 165 13.41 8.01 -27.12
N VAL A 166 12.91 6.81 -26.87
CA VAL A 166 11.68 6.28 -27.49
C VAL A 166 10.56 6.05 -26.46
N ALA A 167 10.85 6.26 -25.19
CA ALA A 167 9.90 5.98 -24.11
C ALA A 167 8.73 7.00 -24.14
N PRO A 168 7.47 6.55 -24.36
CA PRO A 168 6.34 7.46 -24.40
C PRO A 168 6.05 7.99 -22.99
N LEU A 169 6.10 9.31 -22.86
CA LEU A 169 5.83 10.07 -21.63
C LEU A 169 4.49 9.69 -20.96
N ILE A 170 3.57 9.12 -21.74
CA ILE A 170 2.25 8.69 -21.26
C ILE A 170 2.33 7.66 -20.12
N PHE A 171 3.37 6.81 -20.06
CA PHE A 171 3.54 5.81 -19.00
C PHE A 171 4.05 6.41 -17.67
N VAL A 172 4.69 7.58 -17.71
CA VAL A 172 5.07 8.32 -16.51
C VAL A 172 3.84 9.01 -15.90
N LEU A 173 2.90 9.44 -16.75
CA LEU A 173 1.66 10.10 -16.33
C LEU A 173 0.63 9.10 -15.75
N ALA A 174 -0.37 9.64 -15.05
CA ALA A 174 -1.44 8.86 -14.43
C ALA A 174 -2.22 7.94 -15.39
N PRO A 175 -2.55 8.33 -16.64
CA PRO A 175 -3.20 7.42 -17.60
C PRO A 175 -2.42 6.15 -17.88
N GLY A 176 -1.10 6.24 -17.99
CA GLY A 176 -0.23 5.08 -18.18
C GLY A 176 -0.21 4.14 -16.98
N ALA A 177 -0.33 4.69 -15.76
CA ALA A 177 -0.45 3.88 -14.55
C ALA A 177 -1.70 2.98 -14.57
N PHE A 178 -2.83 3.49 -15.06
CA PHE A 178 -4.06 2.71 -15.22
C PHE A 178 -3.91 1.60 -16.25
N LEU A 179 -3.27 1.86 -17.38
CA LEU A 179 -3.01 0.85 -18.41
C LEU A 179 -2.12 -0.28 -17.88
N VAL A 180 -1.01 0.07 -17.23
CA VAL A 180 -0.09 -0.91 -16.61
C VAL A 180 -0.80 -1.71 -15.54
N LEU A 181 -1.56 -1.05 -14.67
CA LEU A 181 -2.31 -1.72 -13.61
C LEU A 181 -3.35 -2.70 -14.18
N GLY A 182 -4.14 -2.28 -15.19
CA GLY A 182 -5.13 -3.13 -15.82
C GLY A 182 -4.51 -4.37 -16.45
N TYR A 183 -3.37 -4.22 -17.12
CA TYR A 183 -2.65 -5.35 -17.73
C TYR A 183 -2.08 -6.31 -16.68
N LEU A 184 -1.45 -5.77 -15.62
CA LEU A 184 -0.91 -6.57 -14.52
C LEU A 184 -2.02 -7.28 -13.74
N MET A 185 -3.19 -6.66 -13.59
CA MET A 185 -4.33 -7.27 -12.92
C MET A 185 -4.86 -8.49 -13.67
N VAL A 186 -4.97 -8.42 -15.00
CA VAL A 186 -5.34 -9.55 -15.85
C VAL A 186 -4.31 -10.67 -15.75
N LEU A 187 -3.03 -10.32 -15.83
CA LEU A 187 -1.92 -11.28 -15.71
C LEU A 187 -1.91 -11.98 -14.35
N PHE A 188 -2.06 -11.21 -13.26
CA PHE A 188 -2.09 -11.74 -11.90
C PHE A 188 -3.28 -12.68 -11.69
N ASN A 189 -4.49 -12.29 -12.13
CA ASN A 189 -5.67 -13.14 -12.02
C ASN A 189 -5.55 -14.43 -12.83
N LYS A 190 -4.91 -14.40 -14.00
CA LYS A 190 -4.65 -15.59 -14.82
C LYS A 190 -3.65 -16.54 -14.13
N LEU A 191 -2.63 -15.99 -13.45
CA LEU A 191 -1.64 -16.78 -12.70
C LEU A 191 -2.22 -17.33 -11.38
N ALA A 192 -3.01 -16.55 -10.67
CA ALA A 192 -3.62 -16.95 -9.41
C ALA A 192 -4.75 -17.98 -9.57
N LYS A 193 -5.34 -18.08 -10.76
CA LYS A 193 -6.43 -19.01 -11.08
C LYS A 193 -5.94 -20.41 -11.53
N LYS A 194 -4.64 -20.58 -11.69
CA LYS A 194 -3.98 -21.83 -12.06
C LYS A 194 -3.42 -22.53 -10.81
#